data_eb45717328ddd41505255d8b37aca3a9
#
_entry.id   eb45717328ddd41505255d8b37aca3a9
#
_cell.length_a   1.000
_cell.length_b   1.000
_cell.length_c   1.000
_cell.angle_alpha   90.00
_cell.angle_beta   90.00
_cell.angle_gamma   90.00
#
_symmetry.space_group_name_H-M   'P 1'
#
loop_
_entity.id
_entity.type
_entity.pdbx_description
1 polymer ?
#
loop_
_entity_poly.entity_id
_entity_poly.type
_entity_poly.pdbx_seq_one_letter_code
_entity_poly.pdbx_strand_id
1 'polypeptide(L)'
;EIYGTQHKQNAKTLKKLSKKKKKGKKGKKDTRTGDTISTNRSAQMMFKTALRNHMDLSNLADNKANIMLSVNALIVTIAVPMAAGYVNDAPHLMVPVIILLLTCLVSMIFATLATRPIPMTGLTNQEDIKQGRSNLFFFGNFYRMGIKEYDEGMDTVIKEDANLESAIKRDLYFLGRSLGKKYNQLRICYNLFMVGVVLSVVLFGISYAVFQ
;
A
#
# COMPACT_ATOMS: atom_id res chain seq x y z
N GLU A 1 -55.59 2.66 45.23
CA GLU A 1 -54.29 2.93 45.96
C GLU A 1 -53.07 2.14 45.43
N ILE A 2 -53.29 1.05 44.68
CA ILE A 2 -52.16 0.18 44.21
C ILE A 2 -51.40 0.79 43.02
N TYR A 3 -52.04 1.60 42.18
CA TYR A 3 -51.38 2.25 41.01
C TYR A 3 -50.45 3.43 41.36
N GLY A 4 -50.69 4.10 42.48
CA GLY A 4 -49.87 5.24 42.92
C GLY A 4 -48.51 4.86 43.50
N THR A 5 -48.39 3.67 44.07
CA THR A 5 -47.13 3.17 44.68
C THR A 5 -46.14 2.66 43.66
N GLN A 6 -46.60 2.01 42.60
CA GLN A 6 -45.70 1.56 41.51
C GLN A 6 -45.07 2.70 40.73
N HIS A 7 -45.84 3.79 40.49
CA HIS A 7 -45.32 4.96 39.78
C HIS A 7 -44.24 5.69 40.58
N LYS A 8 -44.35 5.75 41.92
CA LYS A 8 -43.31 6.33 42.80
C LYS A 8 -42.05 5.46 42.91
N GLN A 9 -42.17 4.14 42.85
CA GLN A 9 -41.01 3.24 42.84
C GLN A 9 -40.25 3.31 41.52
N ASN A 10 -40.93 3.33 40.39
CA ASN A 10 -40.29 3.45 39.08
C ASN A 10 -39.59 4.80 38.91
N ALA A 11 -40.15 5.91 39.39
CA ALA A 11 -39.53 7.21 39.39
C ALA A 11 -38.25 7.28 40.26
N LYS A 12 -38.23 6.59 41.41
CA LYS A 12 -37.02 6.50 42.28
C LYS A 12 -35.92 5.65 41.63
N THR A 13 -36.29 4.57 40.94
CA THR A 13 -35.34 3.70 40.23
C THR A 13 -34.70 4.41 39.03
N LEU A 14 -35.51 5.15 38.25
CA LEU A 14 -35.02 5.97 37.14
C LEU A 14 -34.09 7.10 37.62
N LYS A 15 -34.40 7.77 38.73
CA LYS A 15 -33.51 8.76 39.36
C LYS A 15 -32.20 8.16 39.87
N LYS A 16 -32.22 6.93 40.40
CA LYS A 16 -30.98 6.23 40.83
C LYS A 16 -30.11 5.84 39.63
N LEU A 17 -30.71 5.36 38.52
CA LEU A 17 -30.01 5.02 37.29
C LEU A 17 -29.42 6.24 36.60
N SER A 18 -30.12 7.38 36.58
CA SER A 18 -29.60 8.62 36.00
C SER A 18 -28.45 9.23 36.83
N LYS A 19 -28.52 9.10 38.19
CA LYS A 19 -27.38 9.50 39.08
C LYS A 19 -26.17 8.58 38.93
N LYS A 20 -26.38 7.26 38.71
CA LYS A 20 -25.27 6.32 38.43
C LYS A 20 -24.61 6.59 37.07
N LYS A 21 -25.41 6.94 36.04
CA LYS A 21 -24.88 7.37 34.72
C LYS A 21 -24.12 8.71 34.79
N LYS A 22 -24.55 9.66 35.63
CA LYS A 22 -23.83 10.93 35.83
C LYS A 22 -22.54 10.77 36.64
N LYS A 23 -22.49 9.83 37.62
CA LYS A 23 -21.26 9.52 38.36
C LYS A 23 -20.25 8.74 37.51
N GLY A 24 -20.70 7.85 36.60
CA GLY A 24 -19.81 7.14 35.65
C GLY A 24 -19.21 8.05 34.56
N LYS A 25 -19.84 9.20 34.26
CA LYS A 25 -19.29 10.18 33.30
C LYS A 25 -18.33 11.22 33.91
N LYS A 26 -18.30 11.37 35.24
CA LYS A 26 -17.39 12.32 35.93
C LYS A 26 -16.00 11.74 36.28
N GLY A 27 -15.78 10.43 36.02
CA GLY A 27 -14.52 9.74 36.31
C GLY A 27 -13.58 9.58 35.12
N LYS A 28 -13.97 10.03 33.92
CA LYS A 28 -13.08 10.06 32.75
C LYS A 28 -12.79 11.51 32.38
N LYS A 29 -12.04 12.20 33.26
CA LYS A 29 -11.27 13.36 32.86
C LYS A 29 -10.21 12.82 31.89
N ASP A 30 -10.39 13.11 30.59
CA ASP A 30 -9.38 12.93 29.56
C ASP A 30 -8.13 13.75 29.96
N THR A 31 -7.29 13.18 30.80
CA THR A 31 -5.89 13.58 30.88
C THR A 31 -5.21 13.01 29.63
N ARG A 32 -5.48 13.62 28.47
CA ARG A 32 -4.63 13.52 27.28
C ARG A 32 -3.38 14.35 27.52
N THR A 33 -2.64 14.02 28.55
CA THR A 33 -1.30 14.51 28.78
C THR A 33 -0.36 13.34 28.55
N GLY A 34 0.26 13.33 27.37
CA GLY A 34 1.58 12.72 27.20
C GLY A 34 1.69 11.19 27.19
N ASP A 35 0.61 10.43 26.90
CA ASP A 35 0.78 9.00 26.65
C ASP A 35 1.51 8.82 25.31
N THR A 36 2.79 8.51 25.40
CA THR A 36 3.60 8.11 24.24
C THR A 36 3.03 6.82 23.63
N ILE A 37 3.28 6.59 22.35
CA ILE A 37 2.83 5.35 21.65
C ILE A 37 3.33 4.11 22.39
N SER A 38 4.49 4.17 23.03
CA SER A 38 5.07 3.08 23.82
C SER A 38 4.21 2.66 25.00
N THR A 39 3.48 3.60 25.64
CA THR A 39 2.59 3.34 26.78
C THR A 39 1.15 3.07 26.38
N ASN A 40 0.72 3.51 25.17
CA ASN A 40 -0.64 3.33 24.71
C ASN A 40 -0.81 2.06 23.87
N ARG A 41 -1.32 1.00 24.48
CA ARG A 41 -1.56 -0.30 23.84
C ARG A 41 -2.42 -0.22 22.58
N SER A 42 -3.40 0.67 22.53
CA SER A 42 -4.25 0.88 21.36
C SER A 42 -3.47 1.49 20.20
N ALA A 43 -2.59 2.45 20.46
CA ALA A 43 -1.72 3.04 19.46
C ALA A 43 -0.73 2.01 18.89
N GLN A 44 -0.10 1.19 19.74
CA GLN A 44 0.77 0.10 19.32
C GLN A 44 0.05 -0.90 18.40
N MET A 45 -1.19 -1.28 18.76
CA MET A 45 -2.00 -2.18 17.91
C MET A 45 -2.33 -1.52 16.56
N MET A 46 -2.66 -0.24 16.53
CA MET A 46 -2.92 0.50 15.29
C MET A 46 -1.69 0.54 14.39
N PHE A 47 -0.51 0.84 14.92
CA PHE A 47 0.74 0.85 14.15
C PHE A 47 1.06 -0.53 13.58
N LYS A 48 0.98 -1.58 14.42
CA LYS A 48 1.23 -2.95 13.98
C LYS A 48 0.26 -3.39 12.88
N THR A 49 -1.02 -3.03 13.01
CA THR A 49 -2.05 -3.33 12.00
C THR A 49 -1.80 -2.53 10.72
N ALA A 50 -1.48 -1.24 10.82
CA ALA A 50 -1.17 -0.41 9.67
C ALA A 50 0.05 -0.92 8.90
N LEU A 51 1.13 -1.28 9.61
CA LEU A 51 2.33 -1.87 9.01
C LEU A 51 2.00 -3.16 8.26
N ARG A 52 1.24 -4.07 8.89
CA ARG A 52 0.80 -5.31 8.25
C ARG A 52 -0.02 -5.04 6.99
N ASN A 53 -1.01 -4.15 7.08
CA ASN A 53 -1.83 -3.76 5.93
C ASN A 53 -1.00 -3.20 4.77
N HIS A 54 0.03 -2.38 5.05
CA HIS A 54 0.92 -1.87 4.01
C HIS A 54 1.73 -2.98 3.34
N MET A 55 2.20 -3.96 4.12
CA MET A 55 2.91 -5.12 3.58
C MET A 55 1.99 -5.99 2.72
N ASP A 56 0.79 -6.29 3.20
CA ASP A 56 -0.20 -7.10 2.48
C ASP A 56 -0.63 -6.42 1.17
N LEU A 57 -0.87 -5.10 1.19
CA LEU A 57 -1.19 -4.32 0.01
C LEU A 57 -0.01 -4.25 -0.97
N SER A 58 1.24 -4.19 -0.49
CA SER A 58 2.42 -4.24 -1.36
C SER A 58 2.53 -5.59 -2.06
N ASN A 59 2.37 -6.70 -1.32
CA ASN A 59 2.36 -8.04 -1.89
C ASN A 59 1.23 -8.23 -2.92
N LEU A 60 0.05 -7.68 -2.63
CA LEU A 60 -1.07 -7.71 -3.57
C LEU A 60 -0.76 -6.93 -4.86
N ALA A 61 -0.10 -5.78 -4.76
CA ALA A 61 0.32 -5.00 -5.92
C ALA A 61 1.37 -5.77 -6.76
N ASP A 62 2.35 -6.39 -6.11
CA ASP A 62 3.37 -7.19 -6.78
C ASP A 62 2.76 -8.42 -7.49
N ASN A 63 1.81 -9.10 -6.85
CA ASN A 63 1.08 -10.21 -7.47
C ASN A 63 0.27 -9.77 -8.70
N LYS A 64 -0.42 -8.64 -8.62
CA LYS A 64 -1.16 -8.09 -9.77
C LYS A 64 -0.23 -7.70 -10.92
N ALA A 65 0.92 -7.11 -10.62
CA ALA A 65 1.92 -6.78 -11.64
C ALA A 65 2.48 -8.04 -12.31
N ASN A 66 2.77 -9.09 -11.54
CA ASN A 66 3.25 -10.37 -12.06
C ASN A 66 2.22 -11.06 -12.97
N ILE A 67 0.93 -11.00 -12.61
CA ILE A 67 -0.14 -11.50 -13.48
C ILE A 67 -0.15 -10.72 -14.80
N MET A 68 -0.04 -9.39 -14.76
CA MET A 68 0.01 -8.56 -15.98
C MET A 68 1.24 -8.88 -16.84
N LEU A 69 2.40 -9.08 -16.23
CA LEU A 69 3.61 -9.51 -16.95
C LEU A 69 3.39 -10.85 -17.65
N SER A 70 2.81 -11.83 -16.96
CA SER A 70 2.55 -13.17 -17.51
C SER A 70 1.55 -13.13 -18.68
N VAL A 71 0.45 -12.37 -18.55
CA VAL A 71 -0.55 -12.21 -19.59
C VAL A 71 0.03 -11.54 -20.83
N ASN A 72 0.75 -10.43 -20.65
CA ASN A 72 1.41 -9.73 -21.76
C ASN A 72 2.46 -10.63 -22.45
N ALA A 73 3.27 -11.36 -21.68
CA ALA A 73 4.28 -12.26 -22.22
C ALA A 73 3.63 -13.37 -23.06
N LEU A 74 2.52 -13.95 -22.57
CA LEU A 74 1.76 -14.96 -23.32
C LEU A 74 1.23 -14.40 -24.65
N ILE A 75 0.64 -13.21 -24.64
CA ILE A 75 0.14 -12.55 -25.85
C ILE A 75 1.29 -12.34 -26.86
N VAL A 76 2.43 -11.79 -26.41
CA VAL A 76 3.59 -11.56 -27.27
C VAL A 76 4.13 -12.87 -27.85
N THR A 77 4.22 -13.92 -27.04
CA THR A 77 4.71 -15.24 -27.48
C THR A 77 3.85 -15.86 -28.57
N ILE A 78 2.55 -15.61 -28.56
CA ILE A 78 1.62 -16.11 -29.58
C ILE A 78 1.58 -15.17 -30.79
N ALA A 79 1.46 -13.85 -30.55
CA ALA A 79 1.23 -12.86 -31.59
C ALA A 79 2.45 -12.68 -32.53
N VAL A 80 3.69 -12.77 -32.00
CA VAL A 80 4.89 -12.57 -32.84
C VAL A 80 5.07 -13.66 -33.90
N PRO A 81 5.03 -14.97 -33.60
CA PRO A 81 5.12 -16.02 -34.63
C PRO A 81 3.95 -15.99 -35.62
N MET A 82 2.73 -15.72 -35.15
CA MET A 82 1.56 -15.58 -36.04
C MET A 82 1.75 -14.41 -37.01
N ALA A 83 2.16 -13.24 -36.52
CA ALA A 83 2.44 -12.08 -37.38
C ALA A 83 3.50 -12.39 -38.43
N ALA A 84 4.59 -13.07 -38.08
CA ALA A 84 5.65 -13.45 -38.98
C ALA A 84 5.16 -14.42 -40.07
N GLY A 85 4.24 -15.32 -39.74
CA GLY A 85 3.65 -16.28 -40.73
C GLY A 85 2.70 -15.62 -41.75
N TYR A 86 1.96 -14.59 -41.32
CA TYR A 86 0.92 -13.96 -42.17
C TYR A 86 1.34 -12.61 -42.78
N VAL A 87 2.58 -12.16 -42.62
CA VAL A 87 3.05 -10.86 -43.09
C VAL A 87 2.86 -10.65 -44.59
N ASN A 88 3.04 -11.69 -45.40
CA ASN A 88 2.92 -11.65 -46.88
C ASN A 88 1.48 -11.87 -47.35
N ASP A 89 0.69 -12.72 -46.65
CA ASP A 89 -0.62 -13.15 -47.07
C ASP A 89 -1.72 -12.15 -46.68
N ALA A 90 -1.55 -11.43 -45.56
CA ALA A 90 -2.53 -10.48 -45.06
C ALA A 90 -1.88 -9.22 -44.44
N PRO A 91 -1.20 -8.40 -45.25
CA PRO A 91 -0.46 -7.24 -44.72
C PRO A 91 -1.33 -6.19 -44.01
N HIS A 92 -2.63 -6.12 -44.35
CA HIS A 92 -3.59 -5.23 -43.71
C HIS A 92 -3.84 -5.57 -42.22
N LEU A 93 -3.62 -6.83 -41.79
CA LEU A 93 -3.74 -7.24 -40.40
C LEU A 93 -2.51 -6.87 -39.54
N MET A 94 -1.41 -6.41 -40.16
CA MET A 94 -0.21 -6.05 -39.45
C MET A 94 -0.40 -4.84 -38.53
N VAL A 95 -1.21 -3.85 -38.92
CA VAL A 95 -1.45 -2.64 -38.13
C VAL A 95 -2.06 -2.97 -36.77
N PRO A 96 -3.19 -3.70 -36.65
CA PRO A 96 -3.73 -4.06 -35.33
C PRO A 96 -2.78 -4.95 -34.52
N VAL A 97 -2.01 -5.83 -35.12
CA VAL A 97 -1.03 -6.67 -34.42
C VAL A 97 0.12 -5.84 -33.87
N ILE A 98 0.66 -4.90 -34.63
CA ILE A 98 1.71 -3.99 -34.15
C ILE A 98 1.21 -3.15 -32.96
N ILE A 99 -0.02 -2.64 -33.02
CA ILE A 99 -0.63 -1.88 -31.91
C ILE A 99 -0.75 -2.77 -30.68
N LEU A 100 -1.19 -4.03 -30.84
CA LEU A 100 -1.26 -4.98 -29.73
C LEU A 100 0.10 -5.24 -29.10
N LEU A 101 1.12 -5.51 -29.92
CA LEU A 101 2.47 -5.77 -29.45
C LEU A 101 3.07 -4.55 -28.70
N LEU A 102 2.92 -3.34 -29.25
CA LEU A 102 3.37 -2.11 -28.61
C LEU A 102 2.64 -1.91 -27.28
N THR A 103 1.33 -2.15 -27.23
CA THR A 103 0.54 -2.09 -25.99
C THR A 103 1.09 -3.05 -24.93
N CYS A 104 1.34 -4.31 -25.31
CA CYS A 104 1.90 -5.32 -24.41
C CYS A 104 3.28 -4.89 -23.89
N LEU A 105 4.17 -4.41 -24.75
CA LEU A 105 5.52 -3.97 -24.39
C LEU A 105 5.48 -2.80 -23.37
N VAL A 106 4.68 -1.77 -23.67
CA VAL A 106 4.56 -0.62 -22.75
C VAL A 106 3.91 -1.03 -21.42
N SER A 107 2.87 -1.88 -21.47
CA SER A 107 2.24 -2.45 -20.27
C SER A 107 3.23 -3.22 -19.40
N MET A 108 4.10 -4.05 -20.00
CA MET A 108 5.16 -4.80 -19.29
C MET A 108 6.17 -3.87 -18.64
N ILE A 109 6.53 -2.74 -19.27
CA ILE A 109 7.43 -1.74 -18.67
C ILE A 109 6.81 -1.19 -17.38
N PHE A 110 5.53 -0.77 -17.41
CA PHE A 110 4.87 -0.23 -16.21
C PHE A 110 4.65 -1.30 -15.13
N ALA A 111 4.36 -2.54 -15.50
CA ALA A 111 4.28 -3.65 -14.54
C ALA A 111 5.62 -3.91 -13.85
N THR A 112 6.72 -3.91 -14.61
CA THR A 112 8.08 -4.06 -14.07
C THR A 112 8.46 -2.88 -13.17
N LEU A 113 8.10 -1.65 -13.53
CA LEU A 113 8.34 -0.47 -12.69
C LEU A 113 7.56 -0.54 -11.37
N ALA A 114 6.36 -1.15 -11.36
CA ALA A 114 5.57 -1.35 -10.15
C ALA A 114 6.23 -2.34 -9.17
N THR A 115 6.94 -3.37 -9.66
CA THR A 115 7.63 -4.38 -8.84
C THR A 115 9.08 -4.04 -8.53
N ARG A 116 9.63 -2.96 -9.12
CA ARG A 116 11.03 -2.59 -8.95
C ARG A 116 11.38 -2.35 -7.48
N PRO A 117 12.47 -2.94 -6.97
CA PRO A 117 12.96 -2.70 -5.62
C PRO A 117 13.24 -1.21 -5.36
N ILE A 118 12.93 -0.76 -4.15
CA ILE A 118 13.22 0.62 -3.72
C ILE A 118 14.75 0.77 -3.62
N PRO A 119 15.35 1.86 -4.17
CA PRO A 119 16.76 2.14 -3.99
C PRO A 119 17.08 2.31 -2.49
N MET A 120 18.06 1.58 -1.99
CA MET A 120 18.48 1.59 -0.59
C MET A 120 19.93 2.00 -0.51
N THR A 121 20.26 2.93 0.38
CA THR A 121 21.65 3.37 0.59
C THR A 121 22.40 2.39 1.49
N GLY A 122 21.72 1.77 2.43
CA GLY A 122 22.27 0.84 3.42
C GLY A 122 23.15 1.51 4.49
N LEU A 123 23.27 2.84 4.44
CA LEU A 123 24.05 3.65 5.37
C LEU A 123 23.18 4.80 5.87
N THR A 124 23.19 4.98 7.18
CA THR A 124 22.56 6.13 7.84
C THR A 124 23.58 6.90 8.62
N ASN A 125 23.49 8.23 8.57
CA ASN A 125 24.39 9.09 9.30
C ASN A 125 23.98 9.14 10.79
N GLN A 126 24.95 9.14 11.71
CA GLN A 126 24.74 9.24 13.16
C GLN A 126 23.90 10.47 13.55
N GLU A 127 24.04 11.56 12.81
CA GLU A 127 23.26 12.77 13.02
C GLU A 127 21.78 12.61 12.68
N ASP A 128 21.48 11.84 11.63
CA ASP A 128 20.10 11.50 11.26
C ASP A 128 19.43 10.57 12.27
N ILE A 129 20.21 9.70 12.92
CA ILE A 129 19.73 8.83 14.00
C ILE A 129 19.37 9.66 15.21
N LYS A 130 20.29 10.55 15.68
CA LYS A 130 20.08 11.43 16.83
C LYS A 130 18.89 12.39 16.67
N GLN A 131 18.62 12.80 15.44
CA GLN A 131 17.49 13.69 15.13
C GLN A 131 16.20 12.95 14.78
N GLY A 132 16.16 11.63 14.97
CA GLY A 132 14.99 10.78 14.65
C GLY A 132 14.61 10.82 13.16
N ARG A 133 15.55 11.16 12.27
CA ARG A 133 15.31 11.24 10.82
C ARG A 133 15.51 9.92 10.10
N SER A 134 16.16 8.96 10.71
CA SER A 134 16.38 7.63 10.16
C SER A 134 15.77 6.55 11.02
N ASN A 135 15.24 5.51 10.37
CA ASN A 135 14.70 4.33 11.01
C ASN A 135 15.68 3.16 10.89
N LEU A 136 16.32 2.79 11.99
CA LEU A 136 17.22 1.64 12.07
C LEU A 136 16.50 0.29 12.16
N PHE A 137 15.17 0.23 12.19
CA PHE A 137 14.41 -1.03 12.09
C PHE A 137 14.26 -1.50 10.65
N PHE A 138 14.45 -0.60 9.66
CA PHE A 138 14.39 -0.95 8.25
C PHE A 138 15.78 -1.28 7.72
N PHE A 139 15.97 -2.54 7.27
CA PHE A 139 17.27 -3.04 6.82
C PHE A 139 17.93 -2.18 5.73
N GLY A 140 17.14 -1.56 4.86
CA GLY A 140 17.63 -0.69 3.80
C GLY A 140 18.42 0.53 4.28
N ASN A 141 18.36 0.86 5.58
CA ASN A 141 19.08 1.97 6.18
C ASN A 141 20.36 1.55 6.89
N PHE A 142 20.56 0.27 7.22
CA PHE A 142 21.67 -0.17 8.05
C PHE A 142 22.51 -1.33 7.50
N TYR A 143 22.09 -2.02 6.43
CA TYR A 143 22.74 -3.27 6.00
C TYR A 143 24.22 -3.12 5.62
N ARG A 144 24.73 -1.90 5.46
CA ARG A 144 26.15 -1.58 5.25
C ARG A 144 26.83 -0.98 6.46
N MET A 145 26.11 -0.75 7.57
CA MET A 145 26.69 -0.18 8.78
C MET A 145 27.51 -1.24 9.51
N GLY A 146 28.57 -0.81 10.22
CA GLY A 146 29.29 -1.66 11.14
C GLY A 146 28.42 -2.00 12.37
N ILE A 147 28.62 -3.20 12.96
CA ILE A 147 27.81 -3.64 14.10
C ILE A 147 27.88 -2.65 15.29
N LYS A 148 29.04 -2.08 15.58
CA LYS A 148 29.21 -1.11 16.67
C LYS A 148 28.40 0.16 16.44
N GLU A 149 28.45 0.65 15.22
CA GLU A 149 27.73 1.86 14.82
C GLU A 149 26.21 1.64 14.86
N TYR A 150 25.77 0.45 14.46
CA TYR A 150 24.37 0.05 14.54
C TYR A 150 23.88 -0.05 15.99
N ASP A 151 24.65 -0.70 16.88
CA ASP A 151 24.32 -0.85 18.31
C ASP A 151 24.21 0.51 19.01
N GLU A 152 25.18 1.41 18.79
CA GLU A 152 25.14 2.76 19.33
C GLU A 152 23.93 3.56 18.83
N GLY A 153 23.62 3.41 17.54
CA GLY A 153 22.45 4.05 16.92
C GLY A 153 21.14 3.52 17.49
N MET A 154 21.00 2.20 17.63
CA MET A 154 19.83 1.56 18.22
C MET A 154 19.63 1.95 19.67
N ASP A 155 20.69 1.99 20.44
CA ASP A 155 20.66 2.47 21.82
C ASP A 155 20.11 3.91 21.92
N THR A 156 20.52 4.77 21.01
CA THR A 156 20.05 6.16 20.95
C THR A 156 18.55 6.24 20.60
N VAL A 157 18.07 5.40 19.69
CA VAL A 157 16.64 5.37 19.30
C VAL A 157 15.76 4.82 20.42
N ILE A 158 16.24 3.79 21.15
CA ILE A 158 15.44 3.09 22.18
C ILE A 158 15.39 3.87 23.49
N LYS A 159 16.46 4.61 23.84
CA LYS A 159 16.55 5.36 25.12
C LYS A 159 15.51 6.47 25.25
N GLU A 160 15.05 7.02 24.14
CA GLU A 160 14.06 8.11 24.14
C GLU A 160 12.78 7.69 23.42
N ASP A 161 11.68 7.56 24.14
CA ASP A 161 10.35 7.23 23.60
C ASP A 161 9.93 8.13 22.44
N ALA A 162 10.29 9.41 22.46
CA ALA A 162 9.98 10.37 21.41
C ALA A 162 10.70 10.05 20.09
N ASN A 163 11.94 9.59 20.15
CA ASN A 163 12.72 9.19 18.98
C ASN A 163 12.17 7.91 18.36
N LEU A 164 11.81 6.94 19.19
CA LEU A 164 11.17 5.70 18.76
C LEU A 164 9.83 5.98 18.05
N GLU A 165 8.99 6.82 18.64
CA GLU A 165 7.70 7.21 18.06
C GLU A 165 7.87 7.93 16.71
N SER A 166 8.84 8.85 16.63
CA SER A 166 9.15 9.58 15.40
C SER A 166 9.65 8.63 14.31
N ALA A 167 10.53 7.68 14.64
CA ALA A 167 11.04 6.68 13.72
C ALA A 167 9.91 5.80 13.14
N ILE A 168 9.02 5.30 13.99
CA ILE A 168 7.88 4.47 13.56
C ILE A 168 6.92 5.25 12.65
N LYS A 169 6.58 6.50 12.99
CA LYS A 169 5.71 7.35 12.16
C LYS A 169 6.30 7.60 10.78
N ARG A 170 7.60 7.86 10.71
CA ARG A 170 8.31 8.08 9.44
C ARG A 170 8.35 6.83 8.59
N ASP A 171 8.63 5.68 9.19
CA ASP A 171 8.64 4.41 8.48
C ASP A 171 7.28 4.13 7.82
N LEU A 172 6.20 4.28 8.58
CA LEU A 172 4.84 4.11 8.06
C LEU A 172 4.53 5.09 6.93
N TYR A 173 4.98 6.35 7.03
CA TYR A 173 4.82 7.35 5.98
C TYR A 173 5.56 6.96 4.69
N PHE A 174 6.83 6.54 4.78
CA PHE A 174 7.62 6.16 3.61
C PHE A 174 7.11 4.87 2.96
N LEU A 175 6.67 3.90 3.77
CA LEU A 175 5.98 2.71 3.28
C LEU A 175 4.71 3.08 2.51
N GLY A 176 3.86 3.93 3.06
CA GLY A 176 2.65 4.41 2.40
C GLY A 176 2.94 5.15 1.10
N ARG A 177 3.96 6.02 1.09
CA ARG A 177 4.40 6.73 -0.11
C ARG A 177 4.92 5.79 -1.20
N SER A 178 5.69 4.79 -0.81
CA SER A 178 6.19 3.75 -1.72
C SER A 178 5.05 2.94 -2.31
N LEU A 179 4.12 2.51 -1.47
CA LEU A 179 2.92 1.79 -1.88
C LEU A 179 2.08 2.60 -2.87
N GLY A 180 1.88 3.90 -2.60
CA GLY A 180 1.16 4.80 -3.51
C GLY A 180 1.80 4.87 -4.90
N LYS A 181 3.14 4.89 -4.99
CA LYS A 181 3.86 4.85 -6.27
C LYS A 181 3.62 3.53 -7.01
N LYS A 182 3.72 2.38 -6.33
CA LYS A 182 3.44 1.06 -6.90
C LYS A 182 2.04 0.99 -7.49
N TYR A 183 1.02 1.39 -6.73
CA TYR A 183 -0.37 1.39 -7.19
C TYR A 183 -0.62 2.32 -8.36
N ASN A 184 0.05 3.47 -8.42
CA ASN A 184 -0.06 4.38 -9.56
C ASN A 184 0.51 3.76 -10.84
N GLN A 185 1.70 3.15 -10.78
CA GLN A 185 2.30 2.43 -11.90
C GLN A 185 1.40 1.28 -12.38
N LEU A 186 0.87 0.52 -11.44
CA LEU A 186 -0.03 -0.58 -11.72
C LEU A 186 -1.32 -0.10 -12.40
N ARG A 187 -1.90 1.01 -11.93
CA ARG A 187 -3.09 1.63 -12.54
C ARG A 187 -2.84 2.05 -13.98
N ILE A 188 -1.68 2.67 -14.26
CA ILE A 188 -1.30 3.05 -15.64
C ILE A 188 -1.16 1.80 -16.50
N CYS A 189 -0.49 0.75 -16.00
CA CYS A 189 -0.33 -0.53 -16.68
C CYS A 189 -1.68 -1.12 -17.11
N TYR A 190 -2.64 -1.24 -16.18
CA TYR A 190 -3.96 -1.79 -16.46
C TYR A 190 -4.77 -0.95 -17.45
N ASN A 191 -4.77 0.39 -17.27
CA ASN A 191 -5.52 1.28 -18.16
C ASN A 191 -4.98 1.23 -19.58
N LEU A 192 -3.66 1.25 -19.74
CA LEU A 192 -3.00 1.18 -21.04
C LEU A 192 -3.27 -0.16 -21.72
N PHE A 193 -3.13 -1.26 -20.99
CA PHE A 193 -3.44 -2.60 -21.51
C PHE A 193 -4.90 -2.71 -21.97
N MET A 194 -5.84 -2.30 -21.13
CA MET A 194 -7.27 -2.35 -21.44
C MET A 194 -7.62 -1.55 -22.71
N VAL A 195 -7.15 -0.30 -22.78
CA VAL A 195 -7.42 0.56 -23.95
C VAL A 195 -6.76 0.01 -25.21
N GLY A 196 -5.51 -0.43 -25.11
CA GLY A 196 -4.75 -0.93 -26.25
C GLY A 196 -5.32 -2.25 -26.81
N VAL A 197 -5.74 -3.17 -25.95
CA VAL A 197 -6.39 -4.42 -26.38
C VAL A 197 -7.71 -4.13 -27.08
N VAL A 198 -8.57 -3.27 -26.50
CA VAL A 198 -9.85 -2.89 -27.13
C VAL A 198 -9.61 -2.25 -28.50
N LEU A 199 -8.66 -1.30 -28.58
CA LEU A 199 -8.32 -0.64 -29.84
C LEU A 199 -7.82 -1.63 -30.88
N SER A 200 -6.93 -2.55 -30.50
CA SER A 200 -6.39 -3.58 -31.40
C SER A 200 -7.49 -4.49 -31.94
N VAL A 201 -8.40 -4.95 -31.08
CA VAL A 201 -9.53 -5.80 -31.48
C VAL A 201 -10.47 -5.08 -32.44
N VAL A 202 -10.81 -3.83 -32.17
CA VAL A 202 -11.67 -3.01 -33.06
C VAL A 202 -11.00 -2.81 -34.41
N LEU A 203 -9.72 -2.43 -34.43
CA LEU A 203 -8.96 -2.26 -35.68
C LEU A 203 -8.83 -3.58 -36.47
N PHE A 204 -8.65 -4.70 -35.76
CA PHE A 204 -8.64 -6.01 -36.40
C PHE A 204 -9.98 -6.32 -37.11
N GLY A 205 -11.11 -6.09 -36.44
CA GLY A 205 -12.44 -6.27 -37.01
C GLY A 205 -12.70 -5.38 -38.21
N ILE A 206 -12.33 -4.09 -38.14
CA ILE A 206 -12.44 -3.15 -39.27
C ILE A 206 -11.57 -3.60 -40.45
N SER A 207 -10.31 -3.92 -40.20
CA SER A 207 -9.36 -4.35 -41.23
C SER A 207 -9.84 -5.61 -41.92
N TYR A 208 -10.35 -6.60 -41.17
CA TYR A 208 -10.91 -7.81 -41.72
C TYR A 208 -12.15 -7.54 -42.58
N ALA A 209 -13.08 -6.67 -42.15
CA ALA A 209 -14.31 -6.37 -42.88
C ALA A 209 -14.08 -5.56 -44.17
N VAL A 210 -13.02 -4.75 -44.25
CA VAL A 210 -12.73 -3.87 -45.39
C VAL A 210 -11.95 -4.61 -46.49
N PHE A 211 -11.13 -5.58 -46.12
CA PHE A 211 -10.21 -6.27 -47.06
C PHE A 211 -10.57 -7.73 -47.32
N GLN A 212 -11.75 -8.17 -46.91
CA GLN A 212 -12.36 -9.44 -47.31
C GLN A 212 -13.11 -9.30 -48.66
#